data_8aba4db101a8ad212fe511fdb37c90ae
#
_entry.id   8aba4db101a8ad212fe511fdb37c90ae
#
_cell.length_a   1.000
_cell.length_b   1.000
_cell.length_c   1.000
_cell.angle_alpha   90.00
_cell.angle_beta   90.00
_cell.angle_gamma   90.00
#
_symmetry.space_group_name_H-M   'P 1'
#
loop_
_entity.id
_entity.type
_entity.pdbx_description
1 polymer ?
#
loop_
_entity_poly.entity_id
_entity_poly.type
_entity_poly.pdbx_seq_one_letter_code
_entity_poly.pdbx_strand_id
1 'polypeptide(L)'
;IERMVELTGTPSPNGLNDLWSQVYLLDGGDRLGKRYTQFRERYFQPDKRGADGMVYSYEAKPGSEQSILDRISDICISMKAEDYLQLPDITYHEIPVELDAKSRKAYDELERMMVLQLPEDEADISVTSAAALSNKLLQLANGALYDEDHSVHEIHNCKIEAFVELIESLQGKPALVFYNYQHDRTRILQALEKMQLRVRELKTTQDENDWNARKIDVLLTHPASSAYGLNLQQGGNHVIWFGLT
;
A
#
# COMPACT_ATOMS: atom_id res chain seq x y z
N ILE A 1 -25.78 26.24 -1.92
CA ILE A 1 -24.67 26.21 -0.93
C ILE A 1 -24.00 27.57 -1.02
N GLU A 2 -23.97 28.33 0.09
CA GLU A 2 -23.37 29.68 0.08
C GLU A 2 -21.83 29.67 0.13
N ARG A 3 -21.26 28.64 0.76
CA ARG A 3 -19.79 28.45 0.87
C ARG A 3 -19.47 26.97 0.90
N MET A 4 -18.38 26.57 0.28
CA MET A 4 -17.85 25.21 0.26
C MET A 4 -16.37 25.25 0.64
N VAL A 5 -15.95 24.32 1.49
CA VAL A 5 -14.54 24.10 1.86
C VAL A 5 -14.28 22.61 1.75
N GLU A 6 -13.22 22.24 1.08
CA GLU A 6 -12.73 20.86 0.99
C GLU A 6 -11.44 20.71 1.78
N LEU A 7 -11.37 19.70 2.63
CA LEU A 7 -10.20 19.35 3.43
C LEU A 7 -9.76 17.94 3.05
N THR A 8 -8.55 17.79 2.55
CA THR A 8 -7.99 16.50 2.17
C THR A 8 -6.49 16.47 2.39
N GLY A 9 -5.96 15.33 2.86
CA GLY A 9 -4.53 15.08 2.92
C GLY A 9 -3.96 14.53 1.61
N THR A 10 -4.82 14.13 0.66
CA THR A 10 -4.45 13.50 -0.61
C THR A 10 -5.29 14.03 -1.75
N PRO A 11 -5.06 15.28 -2.19
CA PRO A 11 -5.92 15.93 -3.20
C PRO A 11 -5.84 15.27 -4.58
N SER A 12 -4.78 14.54 -4.88
CA SER A 12 -4.54 13.93 -6.20
C SER A 12 -3.96 12.51 -6.07
N PRO A 13 -4.70 11.56 -5.46
CA PRO A 13 -4.19 10.23 -5.16
C PRO A 13 -3.84 9.41 -6.42
N ASN A 14 -4.52 9.64 -7.54
CA ASN A 14 -4.25 8.98 -8.82
C ASN A 14 -3.59 9.92 -9.84
N GLY A 15 -3.08 11.06 -9.38
CA GLY A 15 -2.42 12.07 -10.20
C GLY A 15 -3.22 13.36 -10.38
N LEU A 16 -2.60 14.33 -11.03
CA LEU A 16 -3.12 15.71 -11.19
C LEU A 16 -4.52 15.80 -11.84
N ASN A 17 -4.97 14.76 -12.52
CA ASN A 17 -6.31 14.67 -13.10
C ASN A 17 -7.42 14.80 -12.03
N ASP A 18 -7.17 14.31 -10.83
CA ASP A 18 -8.16 14.28 -9.74
C ASP A 18 -8.50 15.70 -9.24
N LEU A 19 -7.58 16.65 -9.42
CA LEU A 19 -7.78 18.04 -9.00
C LEU A 19 -8.94 18.73 -9.72
N TRP A 20 -9.21 18.36 -10.97
CA TRP A 20 -10.24 19.05 -11.76
C TRP A 20 -11.63 18.96 -11.11
N SER A 21 -12.04 17.79 -10.66
CA SER A 21 -13.38 17.60 -10.07
C SER A 21 -13.54 18.34 -8.75
N GLN A 22 -12.52 18.33 -7.91
CA GLN A 22 -12.52 19.05 -6.63
C GLN A 22 -12.59 20.56 -6.84
N VAL A 23 -11.70 21.09 -7.67
CA VAL A 23 -11.68 22.54 -7.99
C VAL A 23 -12.99 22.97 -8.70
N TYR A 24 -13.54 22.12 -9.57
CA TYR A 24 -14.82 22.40 -10.22
C TYR A 24 -15.97 22.53 -9.22
N LEU A 25 -16.00 21.74 -8.17
CA LEU A 25 -17.00 21.85 -7.09
C LEU A 25 -16.86 23.17 -6.32
N LEU A 26 -15.65 23.67 -6.17
CA LEU A 26 -15.38 24.91 -5.43
C LEU A 26 -15.70 26.18 -6.25
N ASP A 27 -15.43 26.16 -7.56
CA ASP A 27 -15.46 27.39 -8.38
C ASP A 27 -16.32 27.31 -9.65
N GLY A 28 -16.98 26.17 -9.91
CA GLY A 28 -17.80 25.97 -11.11
C GLY A 28 -17.01 25.95 -12.42
N GLY A 29 -15.68 25.72 -12.34
CA GLY A 29 -14.78 25.59 -13.48
C GLY A 29 -14.16 26.92 -13.94
N ASP A 30 -14.12 27.93 -13.09
CA ASP A 30 -13.51 29.23 -13.43
C ASP A 30 -12.00 29.13 -13.64
N ARG A 31 -11.30 28.30 -12.85
CA ARG A 31 -9.83 28.17 -12.92
C ARG A 31 -9.36 27.10 -13.88
N LEU A 32 -9.92 25.89 -13.77
CA LEU A 32 -9.45 24.74 -14.54
C LEU A 32 -10.31 24.41 -15.77
N GLY A 33 -11.38 25.17 -15.99
CA GLY A 33 -12.28 25.02 -17.13
C GLY A 33 -13.54 24.19 -16.80
N LYS A 34 -14.61 24.46 -17.54
CA LYS A 34 -15.94 23.88 -17.31
C LYS A 34 -16.09 22.45 -17.83
N ARG A 35 -15.15 21.94 -18.62
CA ARG A 35 -15.20 20.61 -19.21
C ARG A 35 -13.91 19.85 -18.93
N TYR A 36 -14.03 18.68 -18.36
CA TYR A 36 -12.90 17.79 -18.08
C TYR A 36 -12.07 17.45 -19.32
N THR A 37 -12.72 17.24 -20.48
CA THR A 37 -12.01 16.97 -21.73
C THR A 37 -11.07 18.08 -22.13
N GLN A 38 -11.50 19.35 -22.00
CA GLN A 38 -10.66 20.52 -22.30
C GLN A 38 -9.50 20.65 -21.31
N PHE A 39 -9.75 20.41 -20.02
CA PHE A 39 -8.71 20.37 -19.00
C PHE A 39 -7.68 19.29 -19.34
N ARG A 40 -8.11 18.08 -19.65
CA ARG A 40 -7.23 16.97 -20.03
C ARG A 40 -6.43 17.30 -21.30
N GLU A 41 -7.05 17.77 -22.36
CA GLU A 41 -6.36 18.15 -23.60
C GLU A 41 -5.33 19.27 -23.41
N ARG A 42 -5.62 20.20 -22.50
CA ARG A 42 -4.73 21.32 -22.19
C ARG A 42 -3.48 20.89 -21.45
N TYR A 43 -3.63 20.06 -20.42
CA TYR A 43 -2.58 19.77 -19.45
C TYR A 43 -1.96 18.38 -19.58
N PHE A 44 -2.59 17.49 -20.35
CA PHE A 44 -2.15 16.10 -20.45
C PHE A 44 -1.98 15.68 -21.90
N GLN A 45 -1.18 14.64 -22.10
CA GLN A 45 -0.98 13.95 -23.38
C GLN A 45 -1.18 12.45 -23.20
N PRO A 46 -1.55 11.73 -24.29
CA PRO A 46 -1.65 10.28 -24.24
C PRO A 46 -0.30 9.64 -23.90
N ASP A 47 -0.31 8.73 -22.90
CA ASP A 47 0.86 7.94 -22.50
C ASP A 47 0.79 6.53 -23.12
N LYS A 48 -0.19 5.72 -22.75
CA LYS A 48 -0.32 4.35 -23.23
C LYS A 48 -1.51 4.20 -24.18
N ARG A 49 -1.25 3.59 -25.32
CA ARG A 49 -2.28 3.24 -26.32
C ARG A 49 -2.34 1.73 -26.49
N GLY A 50 -3.53 1.19 -26.63
CA GLY A 50 -3.74 -0.20 -27.00
C GLY A 50 -3.50 -0.45 -28.50
N ALA A 51 -3.48 -1.72 -28.87
CA ALA A 51 -3.38 -2.14 -30.26
C ALA A 51 -4.59 -1.68 -31.11
N ASP A 52 -5.71 -1.38 -30.49
CA ASP A 52 -6.94 -0.82 -31.06
C ASP A 52 -6.90 0.70 -31.23
N GLY A 53 -5.78 1.36 -30.84
CA GLY A 53 -5.62 2.81 -30.87
C GLY A 53 -6.26 3.55 -29.71
N MET A 54 -6.97 2.87 -28.80
CA MET A 54 -7.55 3.50 -27.59
C MET A 54 -6.45 3.96 -26.63
N VAL A 55 -6.67 5.13 -26.03
CA VAL A 55 -5.75 5.69 -25.01
C VAL A 55 -6.19 5.20 -23.63
N TYR A 56 -5.33 4.45 -22.95
CA TYR A 56 -5.60 3.92 -21.61
C TYR A 56 -5.06 4.77 -20.47
N SER A 57 -4.01 5.56 -20.74
CA SER A 57 -3.46 6.47 -19.74
C SER A 57 -3.02 7.79 -20.35
N TYR A 58 -2.99 8.81 -19.49
CA TYR A 58 -2.55 10.15 -19.82
C TYR A 58 -1.47 10.59 -18.83
N GLU A 59 -0.41 11.20 -19.31
CA GLU A 59 0.63 11.83 -18.51
C GLU A 59 0.54 13.35 -18.60
N ALA A 60 1.01 14.06 -17.56
CA ALA A 60 1.05 15.50 -17.57
C ALA A 60 2.09 16.02 -18.57
N LYS A 61 1.74 17.01 -19.37
CA LYS A 61 2.68 17.70 -20.25
C LYS A 61 3.73 18.45 -19.41
N PRO A 62 4.95 18.65 -19.91
CA PRO A 62 5.96 19.46 -19.23
C PRO A 62 5.42 20.82 -18.78
N GLY A 63 5.59 21.16 -17.50
CA GLY A 63 5.13 22.41 -16.91
C GLY A 63 3.64 22.50 -16.58
N SER A 64 2.85 21.45 -16.87
CA SER A 64 1.42 21.45 -16.56
C SER A 64 1.12 21.47 -15.06
N GLU A 65 1.90 20.76 -14.27
CA GLU A 65 1.77 20.75 -12.81
C GLU A 65 1.85 22.17 -12.25
N GLN A 66 2.93 22.87 -12.54
CA GLN A 66 3.10 24.24 -12.07
C GLN A 66 1.98 25.16 -12.57
N SER A 67 1.58 25.04 -13.83
CA SER A 67 0.49 25.83 -14.42
C SER A 67 -0.88 25.57 -13.75
N ILE A 68 -1.15 24.33 -13.34
CA ILE A 68 -2.37 23.99 -12.58
C ILE A 68 -2.30 24.60 -11.18
N LEU A 69 -1.19 24.38 -10.47
CA LEU A 69 -0.99 24.88 -9.10
C LEU A 69 -1.07 26.42 -9.03
N ASP A 70 -0.45 27.11 -9.98
CA ASP A 70 -0.52 28.59 -10.05
C ASP A 70 -1.96 29.08 -10.21
N ARG A 71 -2.78 28.38 -11.00
CA ARG A 71 -4.18 28.77 -11.23
C ARG A 71 -5.10 28.58 -10.04
N ILE A 72 -4.79 27.63 -9.17
CA ILE A 72 -5.62 27.34 -7.99
C ILE A 72 -5.05 27.93 -6.70
N SER A 73 -3.89 28.58 -6.76
CA SER A 73 -3.16 29.08 -5.61
C SER A 73 -3.93 30.10 -4.76
N ASP A 74 -4.87 30.82 -5.35
CA ASP A 74 -5.71 31.81 -4.67
C ASP A 74 -6.89 31.21 -3.88
N ILE A 75 -7.23 29.94 -4.14
CA ILE A 75 -8.31 29.22 -3.43
C ILE A 75 -7.83 27.97 -2.68
N CYS A 76 -6.57 27.57 -2.85
CA CYS A 76 -5.99 26.40 -2.25
C CYS A 76 -4.84 26.77 -1.33
N ILE A 77 -4.82 26.20 -0.13
CA ILE A 77 -3.70 26.29 0.79
C ILE A 77 -3.13 24.88 0.99
N SER A 78 -1.85 24.72 0.70
CA SER A 78 -1.10 23.50 1.02
C SER A 78 -0.33 23.71 2.32
N MET A 79 -0.55 22.83 3.28
CA MET A 79 0.12 22.87 4.59
C MET A 79 0.91 21.59 4.76
N LYS A 80 2.23 21.69 4.88
CA LYS A 80 3.08 20.54 5.22
C LYS A 80 3.21 20.43 6.72
N ALA A 81 3.19 19.20 7.24
CA ALA A 81 3.37 18.97 8.68
C ALA A 81 4.69 19.54 9.20
N GLU A 82 5.74 19.49 8.41
CA GLU A 82 7.09 20.04 8.70
C GLU A 82 7.08 21.54 8.99
N ASP A 83 6.16 22.30 8.37
CA ASP A 83 6.08 23.76 8.53
C ASP A 83 5.42 24.16 9.86
N TYR A 84 4.68 23.26 10.50
CA TYR A 84 3.83 23.56 11.65
C TYR A 84 4.10 22.67 12.87
N LEU A 85 4.74 21.52 12.69
CA LEU A 85 4.97 20.53 13.75
C LEU A 85 6.46 20.22 13.87
N GLN A 86 6.98 20.26 15.09
CA GLN A 86 8.32 19.74 15.40
C GLN A 86 8.21 18.24 15.65
N LEU A 87 8.16 17.48 14.59
CA LEU A 87 8.17 16.01 14.68
C LEU A 87 9.62 15.50 14.69
N PRO A 88 9.92 14.43 15.43
CA PRO A 88 11.20 13.76 15.32
C PRO A 88 11.37 13.17 13.92
N ASP A 89 12.63 13.05 13.49
CA ASP A 89 12.97 12.47 12.18
C ASP A 89 12.46 11.01 12.06
N ILE A 90 12.00 10.66 10.86
CA ILE A 90 11.63 9.29 10.54
C ILE A 90 12.92 8.51 10.30
N THR A 91 13.06 7.37 10.99
CA THR A 91 14.16 6.43 10.76
C THR A 91 13.64 5.20 10.02
N TYR A 92 14.30 4.84 8.93
CA TYR A 92 14.00 3.65 8.15
C TYR A 92 15.04 2.57 8.45
N HIS A 93 14.55 1.35 8.73
CA HIS A 93 15.37 0.18 8.95
C HIS A 93 14.95 -0.92 7.99
N GLU A 94 15.87 -1.34 7.14
CA GLU A 94 15.70 -2.51 6.30
C GLU A 94 16.22 -3.73 7.06
N ILE A 95 15.39 -4.75 7.18
CA ILE A 95 15.75 -6.03 7.80
C ILE A 95 15.84 -7.07 6.68
N PRO A 96 17.04 -7.41 6.22
CA PRO A 96 17.22 -8.44 5.20
C PRO A 96 16.84 -9.80 5.77
N VAL A 97 16.00 -10.54 5.05
CA VAL A 97 15.62 -11.91 5.39
C VAL A 97 16.14 -12.83 4.30
N GLU A 98 17.06 -13.70 4.66
CA GLU A 98 17.61 -14.69 3.74
C GLU A 98 16.70 -15.93 3.69
N LEU A 99 16.46 -16.43 2.48
CA LEU A 99 15.79 -17.69 2.28
C LEU A 99 16.74 -18.86 2.63
N ASP A 100 16.23 -19.89 3.27
CA ASP A 100 16.97 -21.14 3.40
C ASP A 100 17.25 -21.77 2.01
N ALA A 101 18.15 -22.74 1.95
CA ALA A 101 18.61 -23.33 0.69
C ALA A 101 17.48 -23.99 -0.12
N LYS A 102 16.48 -24.59 0.55
CA LYS A 102 15.33 -25.22 -0.10
C LYS A 102 14.41 -24.17 -0.70
N SER A 103 14.09 -23.14 0.08
CA SER A 103 13.20 -22.03 -0.32
C SER A 103 13.84 -21.18 -1.42
N ARG A 104 15.15 -20.97 -1.36
CA ARG A 104 15.90 -20.30 -2.41
C ARG A 104 15.84 -21.05 -3.73
N LYS A 105 16.01 -22.38 -3.67
CA LYS A 105 15.87 -23.22 -4.87
C LYS A 105 14.47 -23.12 -5.47
N ALA A 106 13.42 -23.14 -4.65
CA ALA A 106 12.04 -22.98 -5.10
C ALA A 106 11.81 -21.61 -5.76
N TYR A 107 12.38 -20.54 -5.19
CA TYR A 107 12.32 -19.19 -5.76
C TYR A 107 13.00 -19.14 -7.13
N ASP A 108 14.23 -19.63 -7.24
CA ASP A 108 15.01 -19.62 -8.47
C ASP A 108 14.37 -20.51 -9.56
N GLU A 109 13.71 -21.60 -9.17
CA GLU A 109 12.97 -22.50 -10.07
C GLU A 109 11.73 -21.79 -10.65
N LEU A 110 10.91 -21.17 -9.80
CA LEU A 110 9.74 -20.39 -10.22
C LEU A 110 10.15 -19.22 -11.13
N GLU A 111 11.20 -18.50 -10.77
CA GLU A 111 11.70 -17.37 -11.56
C GLU A 111 12.14 -17.80 -12.97
N ARG A 112 12.87 -18.91 -13.08
CA ARG A 112 13.44 -19.39 -14.34
C ARG A 112 12.45 -20.15 -15.20
N MET A 113 11.65 -21.04 -14.58
CA MET A 113 10.80 -22.00 -15.30
C MET A 113 9.36 -21.53 -15.43
N MET A 114 8.97 -20.47 -14.71
CA MET A 114 7.58 -20.03 -14.57
C MET A 114 6.62 -21.14 -14.05
N VAL A 115 7.19 -22.17 -13.46
CA VAL A 115 6.48 -23.31 -12.87
C VAL A 115 7.20 -23.69 -11.58
N LEU A 116 6.45 -23.96 -10.52
CA LEU A 116 6.95 -24.54 -9.29
C LEU A 116 6.21 -25.87 -9.02
N GLN A 117 6.97 -26.94 -8.91
CA GLN A 117 6.45 -28.24 -8.51
C GLN A 117 6.32 -28.31 -6.98
N LEU A 118 5.11 -28.57 -6.53
CA LEU A 118 4.82 -28.76 -5.11
C LEU A 118 5.04 -30.25 -4.71
N PRO A 119 5.23 -30.53 -3.41
CA PRO A 119 5.33 -31.90 -2.91
C PRO A 119 4.10 -32.76 -3.28
N GLU A 120 4.26 -34.10 -3.21
CA GLU A 120 3.27 -35.08 -3.61
C GLU A 120 1.82 -34.72 -3.27
N ASP A 121 0.94 -34.84 -4.27
CA ASP A 121 -0.51 -34.60 -4.23
C ASP A 121 -0.98 -33.12 -4.26
N GLU A 122 -0.10 -32.14 -4.42
CA GLU A 122 -0.47 -30.74 -4.59
C GLU A 122 -0.34 -30.30 -6.07
N ALA A 123 -1.20 -29.37 -6.50
CA ALA A 123 -1.18 -28.85 -7.87
C ALA A 123 0.08 -28.02 -8.14
N ASP A 124 0.71 -28.20 -9.30
CA ASP A 124 1.82 -27.36 -9.73
C ASP A 124 1.37 -25.90 -9.89
N ILE A 125 2.22 -24.97 -9.47
CA ILE A 125 1.98 -23.54 -9.67
C ILE A 125 2.60 -23.13 -11.00
N SER A 126 1.75 -22.79 -11.97
CA SER A 126 2.16 -22.28 -13.27
C SER A 126 1.89 -20.79 -13.43
N VAL A 127 2.70 -20.12 -14.25
CA VAL A 127 2.64 -18.67 -14.47
C VAL A 127 2.68 -18.35 -15.96
N THR A 128 1.69 -17.59 -16.42
CA THR A 128 1.49 -17.34 -17.85
C THR A 128 2.01 -15.98 -18.35
N SER A 129 2.42 -15.10 -17.42
CA SER A 129 2.91 -13.76 -17.79
C SER A 129 3.95 -13.23 -16.79
N ALA A 130 4.79 -12.29 -17.24
CA ALA A 130 5.80 -11.65 -16.38
C ALA A 130 5.19 -10.91 -15.19
N ALA A 131 4.03 -10.28 -15.34
CA ALA A 131 3.35 -9.60 -14.24
C ALA A 131 2.83 -10.60 -13.19
N ALA A 132 2.27 -11.73 -13.63
CA ALA A 132 1.85 -12.80 -12.75
C ALA A 132 3.07 -13.43 -12.05
N LEU A 133 4.20 -13.60 -12.75
CA LEU A 133 5.45 -14.08 -12.17
C LEU A 133 5.94 -13.17 -11.03
N SER A 134 6.02 -11.86 -11.26
CA SER A 134 6.43 -10.92 -10.22
C SER A 134 5.55 -11.04 -8.97
N ASN A 135 4.23 -11.14 -9.15
CA ASN A 135 3.31 -11.31 -8.03
C ASN A 135 3.54 -12.65 -7.29
N LYS A 136 3.75 -13.74 -8.01
CA LYS A 136 4.03 -15.05 -7.40
C LYS A 136 5.37 -15.06 -6.66
N LEU A 137 6.40 -14.42 -7.20
CA LEU A 137 7.69 -14.28 -6.52
C LEU A 137 7.59 -13.45 -5.24
N LEU A 138 6.78 -12.38 -5.22
CA LEU A 138 6.48 -11.61 -4.01
C LEU A 138 5.74 -12.45 -2.95
N GLN A 139 4.76 -13.25 -3.37
CA GLN A 139 4.06 -14.20 -2.49
C GLN A 139 5.03 -15.21 -1.90
N LEU A 140 5.87 -15.85 -2.74
CA LEU A 140 6.87 -16.83 -2.29
C LEU A 140 7.87 -16.18 -1.33
N ALA A 141 8.36 -14.98 -1.63
CA ALA A 141 9.25 -14.24 -0.73
C ALA A 141 8.62 -13.94 0.65
N ASN A 142 7.28 -13.87 0.72
CA ASN A 142 6.55 -13.79 1.99
C ASN A 142 6.33 -15.17 2.65
N GLY A 143 6.56 -16.26 1.91
CA GLY A 143 6.62 -17.63 2.43
C GLY A 143 5.43 -18.50 2.10
N ALA A 144 4.47 -18.06 1.28
CA ALA A 144 3.37 -18.88 0.80
C ALA A 144 2.92 -18.44 -0.60
N LEU A 145 2.24 -19.35 -1.31
CA LEU A 145 1.71 -19.12 -2.66
C LEU A 145 0.22 -19.48 -2.71
N TYR A 146 -0.53 -18.81 -3.58
CA TYR A 146 -1.85 -19.29 -4.00
C TYR A 146 -1.70 -20.15 -5.25
N ASP A 147 -2.47 -21.23 -5.37
CA ASP A 147 -2.67 -21.96 -6.62
C ASP A 147 -3.77 -21.30 -7.50
N GLU A 148 -4.21 -22.01 -8.54
CA GLU A 148 -5.26 -21.56 -9.45
C GLU A 148 -6.64 -21.52 -8.75
N ASP A 149 -6.88 -22.37 -7.77
CA ASP A 149 -8.11 -22.44 -6.97
C ASP A 149 -8.08 -21.50 -5.75
N HIS A 150 -7.06 -20.63 -5.64
CA HIS A 150 -6.80 -19.76 -4.51
C HIS A 150 -6.53 -20.48 -3.18
N SER A 151 -6.16 -21.76 -3.21
CA SER A 151 -5.66 -22.46 -2.03
C SER A 151 -4.26 -21.96 -1.67
N VAL A 152 -3.94 -21.98 -0.38
CA VAL A 152 -2.67 -21.46 0.12
C VAL A 152 -1.70 -22.60 0.35
N HIS A 153 -0.52 -22.51 -0.27
CA HIS A 153 0.58 -23.45 -0.09
C HIS A 153 1.72 -22.76 0.64
N GLU A 154 2.00 -23.21 1.86
CA GLU A 154 3.10 -22.68 2.67
C GLU A 154 4.43 -23.28 2.20
N ILE A 155 5.40 -22.42 1.89
CA ILE A 155 6.71 -22.79 1.35
C ILE A 155 7.79 -22.70 2.43
N HIS A 156 7.82 -21.60 3.20
CA HIS A 156 8.81 -21.37 4.26
C HIS A 156 8.32 -20.39 5.32
N ASN A 157 9.03 -20.34 6.46
CA ASN A 157 8.73 -19.46 7.58
C ASN A 157 9.80 -18.37 7.82
N CYS A 158 10.84 -18.27 6.98
CA CYS A 158 11.97 -17.35 7.20
C CYS A 158 11.52 -15.93 7.56
N LYS A 159 10.53 -15.39 6.83
CA LYS A 159 10.03 -14.03 7.06
C LYS A 159 9.14 -13.91 8.30
N ILE A 160 8.37 -14.95 8.62
CA ILE A 160 7.58 -15.01 9.86
C ILE A 160 8.49 -15.07 11.08
N GLU A 161 9.56 -15.85 11.02
CA GLU A 161 10.54 -15.97 12.10
C GLU A 161 11.23 -14.63 12.35
N ALA A 162 11.74 -13.99 11.30
CA ALA A 162 12.35 -12.66 11.42
C ALA A 162 11.33 -11.59 11.93
N PHE A 163 10.07 -11.69 11.54
CA PHE A 163 9.01 -10.82 12.04
C PHE A 163 8.76 -11.01 13.53
N VAL A 164 8.71 -12.26 14.01
CA VAL A 164 8.53 -12.57 15.44
C VAL A 164 9.70 -12.01 16.25
N GLU A 165 10.93 -12.23 15.81
CA GLU A 165 12.14 -11.66 16.44
C GLU A 165 12.08 -10.13 16.49
N LEU A 166 11.60 -9.48 15.42
CA LEU A 166 11.44 -8.05 15.38
C LEU A 166 10.40 -7.59 16.44
N ILE A 167 9.24 -8.23 16.51
CA ILE A 167 8.20 -7.90 17.52
C ILE A 167 8.74 -8.09 18.94
N GLU A 168 9.47 -9.16 19.21
CA GLU A 168 10.13 -9.39 20.52
C GLU A 168 11.12 -8.27 20.86
N SER A 169 11.90 -7.82 19.86
CA SER A 169 12.87 -6.74 20.03
C SER A 169 12.25 -5.39 20.41
N LEU A 170 10.97 -5.19 20.11
CA LEU A 170 10.23 -3.97 20.49
C LEU A 170 9.91 -3.91 21.97
N GLN A 171 10.06 -5.01 22.72
CA GLN A 171 9.88 -5.06 24.19
C GLN A 171 8.53 -4.51 24.64
N GLY A 172 7.44 -4.87 23.95
CA GLY A 172 6.08 -4.45 24.26
C GLY A 172 5.69 -3.05 23.78
N LYS A 173 6.54 -2.38 22.98
CA LYS A 173 6.12 -1.15 22.30
C LYS A 173 5.11 -1.49 21.19
N PRO A 174 4.05 -0.67 21.03
CA PRO A 174 3.05 -0.93 20.00
C PRO A 174 3.60 -0.86 18.59
N ALA A 175 3.13 -1.77 17.72
CA ALA A 175 3.50 -1.84 16.31
C ALA A 175 2.27 -1.84 15.40
N LEU A 176 2.28 -0.96 14.38
CA LEU A 176 1.35 -0.97 13.26
C LEU A 176 1.97 -1.81 12.14
N VAL A 177 1.30 -2.89 11.75
CA VAL A 177 1.83 -3.87 10.80
C VAL A 177 1.01 -3.88 9.52
N PHE A 178 1.66 -3.61 8.40
CA PHE A 178 1.07 -3.70 7.07
C PHE A 178 1.37 -5.05 6.43
N TYR A 179 0.34 -5.72 5.92
CA TYR A 179 0.44 -6.96 5.15
C TYR A 179 -0.15 -6.79 3.75
N ASN A 180 0.26 -7.60 2.79
CA ASN A 180 -0.22 -7.52 1.41
C ASN A 180 -1.20 -8.64 1.04
N TYR A 181 -0.93 -9.87 1.48
CA TYR A 181 -1.72 -11.05 1.11
C TYR A 181 -2.52 -11.59 2.30
N GLN A 182 -3.64 -12.26 2.03
CA GLN A 182 -4.44 -12.87 3.10
C GLN A 182 -3.68 -13.99 3.82
N HIS A 183 -2.82 -14.72 3.10
CA HIS A 183 -1.94 -15.71 3.74
C HIS A 183 -0.93 -15.04 4.70
N ASP A 184 -0.39 -13.86 4.38
CA ASP A 184 0.48 -13.09 5.30
C ASP A 184 -0.27 -12.81 6.60
N ARG A 185 -1.49 -12.24 6.45
CA ARG A 185 -2.35 -11.94 7.60
C ARG A 185 -2.58 -13.15 8.48
N THR A 186 -2.97 -14.29 7.89
CA THR A 186 -3.27 -15.52 8.63
C THR A 186 -2.04 -16.03 9.37
N ARG A 187 -0.90 -16.08 8.70
CA ARG A 187 0.38 -16.57 9.27
C ARG A 187 0.92 -15.64 10.35
N ILE A 188 0.81 -14.32 10.17
CA ILE A 188 1.17 -13.33 11.20
C ILE A 188 0.32 -13.53 12.46
N LEU A 189 -1.01 -13.65 12.31
CA LEU A 189 -1.91 -13.87 13.45
C LEU A 189 -1.56 -15.15 14.20
N GLN A 190 -1.36 -16.27 13.48
CA GLN A 190 -0.95 -17.56 14.07
C GLN A 190 0.39 -17.48 14.83
N ALA A 191 1.36 -16.74 14.26
CA ALA A 191 2.66 -16.56 14.91
C ALA A 191 2.54 -15.75 16.22
N LEU A 192 1.71 -14.72 16.22
CA LEU A 192 1.51 -13.84 17.38
C LEU A 192 0.62 -14.46 18.48
N GLU A 193 -0.22 -15.45 18.18
CA GLU A 193 -1.05 -16.14 19.18
C GLU A 193 -0.23 -16.68 20.37
N LYS A 194 1.00 -17.11 20.12
CA LYS A 194 1.90 -17.66 21.14
C LYS A 194 2.55 -16.59 22.04
N MET A 195 2.44 -15.31 21.68
CA MET A 195 3.20 -14.23 22.33
C MET A 195 2.44 -13.49 23.43
N GLN A 196 1.22 -13.88 23.74
CA GLN A 196 0.36 -13.20 24.75
C GLN A 196 0.17 -11.69 24.50
N LEU A 197 0.20 -11.26 23.23
CA LEU A 197 0.03 -9.87 22.83
C LEU A 197 -1.45 -9.60 22.51
N ARG A 198 -1.86 -8.36 22.74
CA ARG A 198 -3.18 -7.86 22.32
C ARG A 198 -3.13 -7.50 20.85
N VAL A 199 -3.41 -8.48 19.98
CA VAL A 199 -3.38 -8.35 18.54
C VAL A 199 -4.78 -8.07 18.02
N ARG A 200 -4.90 -7.11 17.09
CA ARG A 200 -6.16 -6.79 16.43
C ARG A 200 -5.95 -6.37 14.98
N GLU A 201 -6.94 -6.62 14.15
CA GLU A 201 -7.01 -6.12 12.80
C GLU A 201 -7.86 -4.84 12.75
N LEU A 202 -7.38 -3.83 12.02
CA LEU A 202 -8.08 -2.57 11.87
C LEU A 202 -9.26 -2.73 10.90
N LYS A 203 -10.48 -2.73 11.44
CA LYS A 203 -11.73 -2.89 10.66
C LYS A 203 -12.78 -1.83 10.98
N THR A 204 -12.72 -1.27 12.17
CA THR A 204 -13.75 -0.37 12.69
C THR A 204 -13.13 0.85 13.35
N THR A 205 -13.92 1.91 13.50
CA THR A 205 -13.53 3.10 14.29
C THR A 205 -13.21 2.74 15.76
N GLN A 206 -13.81 1.65 16.30
CA GLN A 206 -13.47 1.21 17.64
C GLN A 206 -12.06 0.66 17.73
N ASP A 207 -11.56 -0.02 16.68
CA ASP A 207 -10.17 -0.51 16.63
C ASP A 207 -9.19 0.66 16.58
N GLU A 208 -9.50 1.71 15.81
CA GLU A 208 -8.72 2.96 15.78
C GLU A 208 -8.68 3.63 17.18
N ASN A 209 -9.83 3.75 17.84
CA ASN A 209 -9.92 4.33 19.18
C ASN A 209 -9.13 3.52 20.20
N ASP A 210 -9.25 2.19 20.17
CA ASP A 210 -8.53 1.30 21.09
C ASP A 210 -7.02 1.30 20.81
N TRP A 211 -6.60 1.41 19.56
CA TRP A 211 -5.20 1.63 19.20
C TRP A 211 -4.65 2.93 19.78
N ASN A 212 -5.34 4.03 19.54
CA ASN A 212 -4.93 5.35 20.04
C ASN A 212 -4.96 5.43 21.59
N ALA A 213 -5.82 4.63 22.24
CA ALA A 213 -5.84 4.46 23.69
C ALA A 213 -4.77 3.46 24.21
N ARG A 214 -3.88 2.95 23.35
CA ARG A 214 -2.81 1.98 23.66
C ARG A 214 -3.32 0.67 24.29
N LYS A 215 -4.49 0.22 23.90
CA LYS A 215 -5.07 -1.06 24.31
C LYS A 215 -4.69 -2.22 23.38
N ILE A 216 -3.99 -1.94 22.30
CA ILE A 216 -3.57 -2.89 21.26
C ILE A 216 -2.04 -2.83 21.19
N ASP A 217 -1.39 -3.99 21.22
CA ASP A 217 0.06 -4.10 21.12
C ASP A 217 0.50 -4.24 19.65
N VAL A 218 -0.26 -4.98 18.84
CA VAL A 218 -0.02 -5.11 17.41
C VAL A 218 -1.33 -4.87 16.66
N LEU A 219 -1.34 -3.83 15.83
CA LEU A 219 -2.46 -3.52 14.96
C LEU A 219 -2.11 -3.91 13.51
N LEU A 220 -2.87 -4.86 12.93
CA LEU A 220 -2.70 -5.27 11.54
C LEU A 220 -3.63 -4.51 10.63
N THR A 221 -3.16 -4.14 9.45
CA THR A 221 -3.98 -3.54 8.41
C THR A 221 -3.43 -3.80 7.01
N HIS A 222 -4.30 -3.76 6.02
CA HIS A 222 -3.89 -3.76 4.61
C HIS A 222 -3.74 -2.31 4.12
N PRO A 223 -2.68 -1.96 3.36
CA PRO A 223 -2.44 -0.58 2.91
C PRO A 223 -3.64 0.07 2.22
N ALA A 224 -4.32 -0.64 1.32
CA ALA A 224 -5.47 -0.11 0.61
C ALA A 224 -6.68 0.18 1.52
N SER A 225 -6.80 -0.52 2.65
CA SER A 225 -7.92 -0.32 3.60
C SER A 225 -7.67 0.84 4.56
N SER A 226 -6.42 1.28 4.70
CA SER A 226 -5.99 2.29 5.67
C SER A 226 -5.37 3.53 5.03
N ALA A 227 -5.46 3.66 3.70
CA ALA A 227 -4.82 4.75 2.97
C ALA A 227 -5.43 6.14 3.26
N TYR A 228 -6.68 6.21 3.69
CA TYR A 228 -7.39 7.48 3.82
C TYR A 228 -8.20 7.58 5.10
N GLY A 229 -8.20 8.78 5.68
CA GLY A 229 -9.14 9.17 6.74
C GLY A 229 -8.89 8.59 8.13
N LEU A 230 -7.78 7.89 8.35
CA LEU A 230 -7.43 7.32 9.65
C LEU A 230 -6.43 8.19 10.40
N ASN A 231 -6.60 8.29 11.72
CA ASN A 231 -5.65 8.93 12.61
C ASN A 231 -5.09 7.88 13.58
N LEU A 232 -3.94 7.30 13.28
CA LEU A 232 -3.28 6.24 14.07
C LEU A 232 -2.06 6.73 14.85
N GLN A 233 -1.83 8.04 14.92
CA GLN A 233 -0.60 8.63 15.44
C GLN A 233 -0.39 8.45 16.95
N GLN A 234 -1.46 8.33 17.74
CA GLN A 234 -1.37 8.29 19.19
C GLN A 234 -1.07 6.89 19.76
N GLY A 235 -1.35 5.85 18.98
CA GLY A 235 -1.23 4.46 19.42
C GLY A 235 0.22 3.98 19.52
N GLY A 236 1.08 4.37 18.57
CA GLY A 236 2.48 3.96 18.51
C GLY A 236 3.25 4.66 17.42
N ASN A 237 4.56 4.45 17.41
CA ASN A 237 5.49 5.04 16.46
C ASN A 237 6.34 4.00 15.68
N HIS A 238 6.04 2.72 15.82
CA HIS A 238 6.68 1.66 15.06
C HIS A 238 5.74 1.20 13.95
N VAL A 239 6.22 1.28 12.72
CA VAL A 239 5.49 0.82 11.53
C VAL A 239 6.32 -0.28 10.87
N ILE A 240 5.70 -1.43 10.64
CA ILE A 240 6.32 -2.60 10.04
C ILE A 240 5.62 -2.93 8.74
N TRP A 241 6.37 -2.95 7.65
CA TRP A 241 5.92 -3.46 6.36
C TRP A 241 6.36 -4.91 6.23
N PHE A 242 5.43 -5.85 6.42
CA PHE A 242 5.73 -7.27 6.30
C PHE A 242 6.02 -7.68 4.86
N GLY A 243 5.37 -7.06 3.90
CA GLY A 243 5.66 -7.23 2.47
C GLY A 243 5.75 -5.86 1.79
N LEU A 244 6.64 -5.74 0.82
CA LEU A 244 6.71 -4.59 -0.07
C LEU A 244 5.92 -4.91 -1.35
N THR A 245 5.26 -3.90 -1.92
CA THR A 245 4.51 -3.98 -3.20
C THR A 245 5.31 -3.34 -4.30
#